data_12a9898c37f9a5797e0c45dade019277
#
_entry.id   12a9898c37f9a5797e0c45dade019277
#
_cell.length_a   1.000
_cell.length_b   1.000
_cell.length_c   1.000
_cell.angle_alpha   90.00
_cell.angle_beta   90.00
_cell.angle_gamma   90.00
#
_symmetry.space_group_name_H-M   'P 1'
#
loop_
_entity.id
_entity.type
_entity.pdbx_description
1 polymer ?
#
loop_
_entity_poly.entity_id
_entity_poly.type
_entity_poly.pdbx_seq_one_letter_code
_entity_poly.pdbx_strand_id
1 'polypeptide(L)'
;MEVDLNNKKPDIRYLNEMKNVVYDKEWLKTAPNIELYYMXXXXXXXXXXRYDITVIPARMLGQEFSKTKGHYHIGKYQEIYTVLEGKAIYVMQKKQEDSHIIDVYAIEAKKGDFVVIPSDYGHITINPSETEDLKMANWVSPECKSDYSLYEKHQGACWYYVKSATADGGANWIKNEKYASVPKLRFEEPSKSIPENIDFLKIG
;
A
#
# COMPACT_ATOMS: atom_id res chain seq x y z
N MET A 1 18.77 7.94 8.65
CA MET A 1 19.12 9.05 7.74
C MET A 1 17.86 9.80 7.34
N GLU A 2 17.93 11.11 7.42
CA GLU A 2 16.78 11.94 7.09
C GLU A 2 16.84 12.37 5.63
N VAL A 3 15.75 12.20 4.92
CA VAL A 3 15.67 12.60 3.51
C VAL A 3 15.07 13.98 3.44
N ASP A 4 15.75 14.87 2.73
CA ASP A 4 15.27 16.25 2.55
C ASP A 4 14.28 16.29 1.38
N LEU A 5 13.01 16.23 1.72
CA LEU A 5 11.95 16.22 0.71
C LEU A 5 11.75 17.60 0.08
N ASN A 6 12.29 18.65 0.67
CA ASN A 6 12.11 20.00 0.13
C ASN A 6 12.86 20.20 -1.18
N ASN A 7 13.94 19.46 -1.39
CA ASN A 7 14.74 19.59 -2.60
C ASN A 7 14.45 18.50 -3.62
N LYS A 8 13.48 17.64 -3.34
CA LYS A 8 13.16 16.55 -4.22
C LYS A 8 11.73 16.69 -4.71
N LYS A 9 11.56 16.74 -6.02
CA LYS A 9 10.22 16.83 -6.59
C LYS A 9 9.58 15.47 -6.58
N PRO A 10 8.44 15.31 -5.90
CA PRO A 10 7.83 13.98 -5.83
C PRO A 10 7.13 13.60 -7.13
N ASP A 11 7.04 12.31 -7.37
CA ASP A 11 6.08 11.79 -8.31
C ASP A 11 4.71 11.82 -7.64
N ILE A 12 3.70 12.23 -8.38
CA ILE A 12 2.36 12.39 -7.82
C ILE A 12 1.45 11.34 -8.43
N ARG A 13 0.72 10.63 -7.58
CA ARG A 13 -0.31 9.73 -8.06
C ARG A 13 -1.64 10.46 -8.07
N TYR A 14 -2.24 10.59 -9.26
CA TYR A 14 -3.51 11.28 -9.42
C TYR A 14 -4.67 10.29 -9.43
N LEU A 15 -5.85 10.77 -9.10
CA LEU A 15 -7.05 9.93 -9.08
C LEU A 15 -7.29 9.25 -10.42
N ASN A 16 -7.05 9.93 -11.54
CA ASN A 16 -7.29 9.31 -12.84
C ASN A 16 -6.47 8.05 -13.05
N GLU A 17 -5.31 7.94 -12.40
CA GLU A 17 -4.48 6.75 -12.49
C GLU A 17 -4.97 5.63 -11.58
N MET A 18 -5.91 5.93 -10.69
CA MET A 18 -6.42 5.01 -9.67
C MET A 18 -7.85 4.55 -9.93
N LYS A 19 -8.50 5.07 -10.98
CA LYS A 19 -9.92 4.81 -11.17
C LYS A 19 -10.26 3.33 -11.23
N ASN A 20 -9.36 2.53 -11.79
CA ASN A 20 -9.62 1.10 -11.89
C ASN A 20 -9.60 0.37 -10.55
N VAL A 21 -9.02 0.99 -9.51
CA VAL A 21 -8.86 0.28 -8.24
C VAL A 21 -9.67 0.87 -7.08
N VAL A 22 -10.44 1.92 -7.35
CA VAL A 22 -11.25 2.56 -6.29
C VAL A 22 -12.58 1.84 -6.15
N TYR A 23 -12.97 1.61 -4.90
CA TYR A 23 -14.20 0.89 -4.58
C TYR A 23 -15.46 1.68 -4.94
N ASP A 24 -15.51 2.98 -4.63
CA ASP A 24 -16.74 3.76 -4.72
C ASP A 24 -16.91 4.35 -6.12
N LYS A 25 -17.56 3.58 -6.99
CA LYS A 25 -17.71 3.97 -8.40
C LYS A 25 -18.66 5.15 -8.57
N GLU A 26 -19.64 5.30 -7.68
CA GLU A 26 -20.54 6.46 -7.76
C GLU A 26 -19.79 7.75 -7.49
N TRP A 27 -18.95 7.74 -6.45
CA TRP A 27 -18.13 8.90 -6.13
C TRP A 27 -17.22 9.26 -7.30
N LEU A 28 -16.65 8.24 -7.98
CA LEU A 28 -15.75 8.49 -9.09
C LEU A 28 -16.39 9.26 -10.23
N LYS A 29 -17.69 9.13 -10.41
CA LYS A 29 -18.37 9.76 -11.55
C LYS A 29 -18.22 11.27 -11.54
N THR A 30 -18.14 11.88 -10.37
CA THR A 30 -18.08 13.34 -10.25
C THR A 30 -16.83 13.84 -9.57
N ALA A 31 -15.91 12.95 -9.17
CA ALA A 31 -14.71 13.37 -8.45
C ALA A 31 -13.74 14.04 -9.43
N PRO A 32 -13.14 15.18 -9.05
CA PRO A 32 -12.12 15.76 -9.90
C PRO A 32 -10.83 14.96 -9.82
N ASN A 33 -9.91 15.23 -10.75
CA ASN A 33 -8.64 14.50 -10.82
C ASN A 33 -7.69 15.05 -9.75
N ILE A 34 -7.90 14.63 -8.52
CA ILE A 34 -7.14 15.12 -7.37
C ILE A 34 -5.84 14.35 -7.19
N GLU A 35 -4.91 14.97 -6.47
CA GLU A 35 -3.66 14.33 -6.08
C GLU A 35 -3.94 13.41 -4.90
N LEU A 36 -3.55 12.14 -5.03
CA LEU A 36 -3.85 11.16 -3.99
C LEU A 36 -2.67 10.85 -3.09
N TYR A 37 -1.47 10.69 -3.67
CA TYR A 37 -0.31 10.50 -2.82
C TYR A 37 0.96 10.90 -3.57
N TYR A 38 2.05 11.08 -2.79
CA TYR A 38 3.31 11.62 -3.28
C TYR A 38 4.43 10.64 -2.98
N MET A 39 5.26 10.43 -4.00
CA MET A 39 6.35 9.47 -3.87
C MET A 39 7.66 10.16 -4.14
N UNK A 40 8.43 10.10 -3.20
CA UNK A 40 9.71 10.72 -3.35
C UNK A 40 10.73 9.60 -3.43
N UNK A 41 11.21 9.40 -4.40
CA UNK A 41 12.20 8.41 -4.58
C UNK A 41 13.47 8.99 -4.12
N UNK A 42 13.85 8.56 -3.21
CA UNK A 42 15.10 9.02 -2.69
C UNK A 42 16.08 8.01 -3.12
N UNK A 43 16.69 8.20 -3.76
CA UNK A 43 17.69 7.33 -4.18
C UNK A 43 18.71 7.28 -3.10
N UNK A 44 18.80 7.13 -2.49
CA UNK A 44 19.77 7.11 -1.48
C UNK A 44 20.23 5.73 -1.26
N UNK A 45 20.99 5.48 -1.67
CA UNK A 45 21.46 4.18 -1.60
C UNK A 45 22.26 3.96 -0.38
N UNK A 46 21.84 3.50 0.36
CA UNK A 46 22.54 3.03 1.50
C UNK A 46 22.80 1.60 1.19
N UNK A 47 23.59 1.23 1.13
CA UNK A 47 23.96 -0.07 0.91
C UNK A 47 23.28 -0.72 -0.30
N UNK A 48 23.00 -0.51 -1.07
CA UNK A 48 22.44 -1.01 -2.22
C UNK A 48 20.93 -1.15 -2.21
N UNK A 49 20.29 -0.71 -1.27
CA UNK A 49 18.85 -0.70 -1.30
C UNK A 49 18.41 0.69 -1.55
N ARG A 50 17.35 0.88 -2.37
CA ARG A 50 16.73 2.14 -2.63
C ARG A 50 15.82 2.49 -1.46
N TYR A 51 15.88 3.73 -1.06
CA TYR A 51 15.09 4.24 0.06
C TYR A 51 14.11 5.26 -0.49
N ASP A 52 12.82 5.01 -0.35
CA ASP A 52 11.77 5.87 -0.85
C ASP A 52 10.91 6.37 0.29
N ILE A 53 10.28 7.52 0.09
CA ILE A 53 9.30 8.04 1.04
C ILE A 53 7.99 8.28 0.30
N THR A 54 6.89 7.88 0.92
CA THR A 54 5.55 8.08 0.37
C THR A 54 4.70 8.79 1.40
N VAL A 55 3.96 9.82 0.93
CA VAL A 55 3.01 10.53 1.78
C VAL A 55 1.62 10.30 1.22
N ILE A 56 0.72 9.76 2.04
CA ILE A 56 -0.67 9.54 1.68
C ILE A 56 -1.53 10.46 2.54
N PRO A 57 -1.98 11.59 1.99
CA PRO A 57 -2.80 12.51 2.80
C PRO A 57 -4.08 11.84 3.27
N ALA A 58 -4.56 12.27 4.42
CA ALA A 58 -5.84 11.81 4.95
C ALA A 58 -6.94 12.30 4.03
N ARG A 59 -7.67 11.35 3.45
CA ARG A 59 -8.79 11.69 2.60
C ARG A 59 -9.62 10.46 2.31
N MET A 60 -10.87 10.69 2.00
CA MET A 60 -11.75 9.59 1.61
C MET A 60 -11.92 9.60 0.10
N LEU A 61 -11.93 8.41 -0.48
CA LEU A 61 -12.27 8.21 -1.88
C LEU A 61 -13.73 7.75 -1.91
N GLY A 62 -14.63 8.72 -1.70
CA GLY A 62 -16.01 8.38 -1.41
C GLY A 62 -16.09 7.68 -0.07
N GLN A 63 -16.55 6.44 -0.06
CA GLN A 63 -16.67 5.67 1.17
C GLN A 63 -15.37 4.94 1.54
N GLU A 64 -14.39 4.96 0.68
CA GLU A 64 -13.16 4.18 0.86
C GLU A 64 -12.04 5.05 1.42
N PHE A 65 -11.26 4.49 2.36
CA PHE A 65 -10.08 5.18 2.85
C PHE A 65 -8.99 5.21 1.76
N SER A 66 -8.23 6.30 1.73
CA SER A 66 -7.22 6.46 0.69
C SER A 66 -6.15 5.38 0.80
N LYS A 67 -5.55 5.04 -0.33
CA LYS A 67 -4.64 3.90 -0.42
C LYS A 67 -3.72 4.05 -1.62
N THR A 68 -2.68 3.22 -1.65
CA THR A 68 -1.86 3.11 -2.85
C THR A 68 -2.54 2.19 -3.86
N LYS A 69 -2.06 2.26 -5.10
CA LYS A 69 -2.69 1.54 -6.21
C LYS A 69 -2.63 0.02 -6.05
N GLY A 70 -1.50 -0.47 -5.56
CA GLY A 70 -1.30 -1.91 -5.42
C GLY A 70 -0.54 -2.51 -6.57
N HIS A 71 0.40 -3.39 -6.21
CA HIS A 71 1.20 -4.07 -7.23
C HIS A 71 1.83 -5.33 -6.65
N TYR A 72 2.25 -6.20 -7.54
CA TYR A 72 3.13 -7.31 -7.25
C TYR A 72 4.52 -6.94 -7.71
N HIS A 73 5.54 -7.49 -7.07
CA HIS A 73 6.90 -7.34 -7.55
C HIS A 73 7.16 -8.36 -8.66
N ILE A 74 7.81 -7.92 -9.73
CA ILE A 74 8.28 -8.84 -10.75
C ILE A 74 9.52 -9.53 -10.19
N GLY A 75 9.50 -10.86 -10.15
CA GLY A 75 10.56 -11.63 -9.50
C GLY A 75 10.22 -11.90 -8.05
N LYS A 76 11.26 -12.15 -7.26
CA LYS A 76 11.08 -12.58 -5.87
C LYS A 76 11.49 -11.52 -4.85
N TYR A 77 11.59 -10.26 -5.27
CA TYR A 77 12.05 -9.20 -4.39
C TYR A 77 11.13 -9.00 -3.21
N GLN A 78 11.72 -8.81 -2.04
CA GLN A 78 11.03 -8.43 -0.82
C GLN A 78 11.26 -6.93 -0.58
N GLU A 79 10.53 -6.37 0.38
CA GLU A 79 10.59 -4.95 0.67
C GLU A 79 10.32 -4.76 2.15
N ILE A 80 10.89 -3.69 2.73
CA ILE A 80 10.63 -3.34 4.13
C ILE A 80 10.01 -1.95 4.15
N TYR A 81 8.90 -1.81 4.85
CA TYR A 81 8.27 -0.52 5.11
C TYR A 81 8.41 -0.15 6.57
N THR A 82 8.44 1.16 6.83
CA THR A 82 8.32 1.69 8.19
C THR A 82 7.45 2.93 8.15
N VAL A 83 6.68 3.13 9.22
CA VAL A 83 5.83 4.31 9.33
C VAL A 83 6.63 5.41 10.03
N LEU A 84 6.66 6.59 9.41
CA LEU A 84 7.35 7.75 9.95
C LEU A 84 6.40 8.68 10.68
N GLU A 85 5.17 8.85 10.17
CA GLU A 85 4.13 9.67 10.80
C GLU A 85 2.78 9.07 10.47
N GLY A 86 1.86 9.13 11.42
CA GLY A 86 0.51 8.64 11.20
C GLY A 86 0.40 7.14 11.40
N LYS A 87 -0.57 6.55 10.73
CA LYS A 87 -0.84 5.12 10.84
C LYS A 87 -1.05 4.54 9.46
N ALA A 88 -0.75 3.25 9.32
CA ALA A 88 -0.89 2.55 8.06
C ALA A 88 -1.56 1.21 8.29
N ILE A 89 -2.29 0.73 7.27
CA ILE A 89 -2.66 -0.67 7.19
C ILE A 89 -2.06 -1.21 5.91
N TYR A 90 -1.18 -2.20 6.05
CA TYR A 90 -0.58 -2.88 4.92
C TYR A 90 -1.36 -4.15 4.66
N VAL A 91 -1.83 -4.33 3.41
CA VAL A 91 -2.58 -5.53 3.05
C VAL A 91 -1.76 -6.30 2.04
N MET A 92 -1.42 -7.53 2.39
CA MET A 92 -0.62 -8.43 1.56
C MET A 92 -1.48 -9.57 1.08
N GLN A 93 -1.44 -9.85 -0.23
CA GLN A 93 -2.22 -10.95 -0.80
C GLN A 93 -1.34 -11.80 -1.69
N LYS A 94 -1.54 -13.11 -1.61
CA LYS A 94 -0.79 -14.08 -2.41
C LYS A 94 -1.76 -14.83 -3.29
N LYS A 95 -1.44 -14.91 -4.58
CA LYS A 95 -2.30 -15.59 -5.54
C LYS A 95 -1.74 -16.96 -5.90
N GLN A 96 -2.64 -17.87 -6.20
CA GLN A 96 -2.28 -19.14 -6.82
C GLN A 96 -2.40 -18.99 -8.35
N GLU A 97 -3.51 -18.40 -8.77
CA GLU A 97 -3.76 -17.99 -10.15
C GLU A 97 -4.33 -16.59 -10.07
N ASP A 98 -4.43 -15.91 -11.20
CA ASP A 98 -4.74 -14.50 -11.26
C ASP A 98 -5.89 -14.08 -10.35
N SER A 99 -7.01 -14.83 -10.38
CA SER A 99 -8.19 -14.43 -9.64
C SER A 99 -8.44 -15.27 -8.39
N HIS A 100 -7.49 -16.15 -8.03
CA HIS A 100 -7.63 -17.04 -6.87
C HIS A 100 -6.57 -16.69 -5.85
N ILE A 101 -7.00 -16.05 -4.77
CA ILE A 101 -6.10 -15.64 -3.70
C ILE A 101 -6.04 -16.77 -2.68
N ILE A 102 -4.83 -17.17 -2.29
CA ILE A 102 -4.67 -18.27 -1.34
C ILE A 102 -4.28 -17.80 0.06
N ASP A 103 -3.87 -16.55 0.19
CA ASP A 103 -3.56 -15.98 1.51
C ASP A 103 -3.73 -14.47 1.43
N VAL A 104 -4.30 -13.88 2.47
CA VAL A 104 -4.37 -12.42 2.56
C VAL A 104 -4.34 -12.03 4.03
N TYR A 105 -3.51 -11.04 4.36
CA TYR A 105 -3.45 -10.56 5.73
C TYR A 105 -3.16 -9.06 5.76
N ALA A 106 -3.57 -8.46 6.87
CA ALA A 106 -3.39 -7.04 7.12
C ALA A 106 -2.52 -6.84 8.34
N ILE A 107 -1.69 -5.81 8.30
CA ILE A 107 -0.87 -5.39 9.43
C ILE A 107 -1.14 -3.93 9.70
N GLU A 108 -1.60 -3.60 10.91
CA GLU A 108 -1.74 -2.21 11.34
C GLU A 108 -0.40 -1.78 11.94
N ALA A 109 0.08 -0.63 11.48
CA ALA A 109 1.39 -0.14 11.90
C ALA A 109 1.30 1.34 12.24
N LYS A 110 2.15 1.77 13.17
CA LYS A 110 2.27 3.16 13.55
C LYS A 110 3.74 3.53 13.59
N LYS A 111 4.01 4.80 13.89
CA LYS A 111 5.37 5.33 13.88
C LYS A 111 6.33 4.39 14.61
N GLY A 112 7.41 4.03 13.94
CA GLY A 112 8.43 3.17 14.51
C GLY A 112 8.24 1.69 14.23
N ASP A 113 7.10 1.29 13.66
CA ASP A 113 6.86 -0.11 13.31
C ASP A 113 7.46 -0.43 11.94
N PHE A 114 7.81 -1.70 11.74
CA PHE A 114 8.36 -2.20 10.49
C PHE A 114 7.54 -3.36 9.96
N VAL A 115 7.39 -3.41 8.64
CA VAL A 115 6.62 -4.47 7.99
C VAL A 115 7.43 -4.98 6.80
N VAL A 116 7.61 -6.30 6.72
CA VAL A 116 8.28 -6.92 5.59
C VAL A 116 7.24 -7.42 4.61
N ILE A 117 7.40 -7.06 3.34
CA ILE A 117 6.58 -7.58 2.26
C ILE A 117 7.28 -8.83 1.73
N PRO A 118 6.70 -10.02 1.91
CA PRO A 118 7.38 -11.23 1.47
C PRO A 118 7.36 -11.39 -0.05
N SER A 119 8.23 -12.26 -0.55
CA SER A 119 8.20 -12.64 -1.96
C SER A 119 6.81 -13.16 -2.33
N ASP A 120 6.38 -12.87 -3.55
CA ASP A 120 5.15 -13.40 -4.12
C ASP A 120 3.86 -12.78 -3.57
N TYR A 121 3.95 -11.77 -2.69
CA TYR A 121 2.76 -11.09 -2.20
C TYR A 121 2.60 -9.74 -2.89
N GLY A 122 1.43 -9.52 -3.47
CA GLY A 122 1.03 -8.18 -3.86
C GLY A 122 0.64 -7.39 -2.61
N HIS A 123 0.74 -6.08 -2.69
CA HIS A 123 0.47 -5.29 -1.50
C HIS A 123 -0.06 -3.90 -1.82
N ILE A 124 -0.84 -3.38 -0.88
CA ILE A 124 -1.26 -1.98 -0.85
C ILE A 124 -1.01 -1.42 0.54
N THR A 125 -0.96 -0.11 0.61
CA THR A 125 -0.95 0.60 1.88
C THR A 125 -2.19 1.47 1.96
N ILE A 126 -2.89 1.41 3.08
CA ILE A 126 -4.09 2.20 3.35
C ILE A 126 -3.77 3.21 4.44
N ASN A 127 -4.22 4.46 4.25
CA ASN A 127 -4.23 5.43 5.34
C ASN A 127 -5.60 5.31 6.02
N PRO A 128 -5.66 4.75 7.24
CA PRO A 128 -6.96 4.50 7.86
C PRO A 128 -7.56 5.70 8.57
N SER A 129 -6.93 6.86 8.46
CA SER A 129 -7.39 8.07 9.15
C SER A 129 -8.06 9.03 8.19
N GLU A 130 -9.09 9.72 8.66
CA GLU A 130 -9.70 10.81 7.91
C GLU A 130 -9.03 12.15 8.20
N THR A 131 -8.16 12.22 9.21
CA THR A 131 -7.64 13.50 9.69
C THR A 131 -6.12 13.58 9.72
N GLU A 132 -5.42 12.46 9.74
CA GLU A 132 -3.97 12.44 9.93
C GLU A 132 -3.29 11.85 8.69
N ASP A 133 -2.37 12.63 8.10
CA ASP A 133 -1.60 12.15 6.96
C ASP A 133 -0.70 11.00 7.38
N LEU A 134 -0.45 10.10 6.44
CA LEU A 134 0.49 9.00 6.62
C LEU A 134 1.77 9.31 5.86
N LYS A 135 2.90 9.22 6.54
CA LYS A 135 4.21 9.31 5.91
C LYS A 135 4.95 8.02 6.23
N MET A 136 5.44 7.37 5.19
CA MET A 136 6.12 6.08 5.34
C MET A 136 7.36 6.03 4.46
N ALA A 137 8.27 5.15 4.82
CA ALA A 137 9.48 4.92 4.04
C ALA A 137 9.60 3.44 3.73
N ASN A 138 10.38 3.13 2.69
CA ASN A 138 10.62 1.74 2.37
C ASN A 138 12.01 1.54 1.79
N TRP A 139 12.52 0.34 1.98
CA TRP A 139 13.78 -0.13 1.39
C TRP A 139 13.45 -1.29 0.44
N VAL A 140 13.97 -1.19 -0.76
CA VAL A 140 13.74 -2.20 -1.78
C VAL A 140 14.91 -2.17 -2.77
N SER A 141 15.15 -3.28 -3.44
CA SER A 141 16.21 -3.31 -4.46
C SER A 141 15.90 -2.29 -5.57
N PRO A 142 16.90 -1.55 -6.04
CA PRO A 142 16.66 -0.67 -7.20
C PRO A 142 16.32 -1.44 -8.48
N GLU A 143 16.54 -2.76 -8.50
CA GLU A 143 16.21 -3.59 -9.65
C GLU A 143 14.78 -4.09 -9.63
N CYS A 144 14.08 -3.91 -8.49
CA CYS A 144 12.71 -4.39 -8.36
C CYS A 144 11.78 -3.54 -9.22
N LYS A 145 10.94 -4.20 -10.00
CA LYS A 145 9.93 -3.55 -10.82
C LYS A 145 8.54 -3.94 -10.33
N SER A 146 7.58 -3.05 -10.56
CA SER A 146 6.20 -3.23 -10.10
C SER A 146 5.31 -3.68 -11.25
N ASP A 147 4.39 -4.59 -10.95
CA ASP A 147 3.37 -5.04 -11.88
C ASP A 147 2.00 -4.69 -11.31
N TYR A 148 1.35 -3.71 -11.90
CA TYR A 148 0.04 -3.21 -11.46
C TYR A 148 -1.12 -3.94 -12.12
N SER A 149 -0.85 -4.80 -13.10
CA SER A 149 -1.89 -5.25 -14.02
C SER A 149 -3.00 -6.05 -13.34
N LEU A 150 -2.65 -6.90 -12.37
CA LEU A 150 -3.69 -7.69 -11.69
C LEU A 150 -4.58 -6.85 -10.80
N TYR A 151 -4.02 -5.82 -10.16
CA TYR A 151 -4.83 -4.91 -9.37
C TYR A 151 -5.79 -4.13 -10.26
N GLU A 152 -5.31 -3.68 -11.43
CA GLU A 152 -6.18 -2.99 -12.37
C GLU A 152 -7.27 -3.91 -12.90
N LYS A 153 -6.90 -5.14 -13.27
CA LYS A 153 -7.85 -6.10 -13.83
C LYS A 153 -8.95 -6.46 -12.85
N HIS A 154 -8.59 -6.64 -11.58
CA HIS A 154 -9.56 -7.06 -10.57
C HIS A 154 -10.11 -5.89 -9.76
N GLN A 155 -9.81 -4.65 -10.19
CA GLN A 155 -10.39 -3.45 -9.59
C GLN A 155 -9.98 -3.27 -8.13
N GLY A 156 -8.73 -3.59 -7.83
CA GLY A 156 -8.16 -3.33 -6.53
C GLY A 156 -7.71 -4.58 -5.81
N ALA A 157 -7.35 -4.40 -4.54
CA ALA A 157 -6.98 -5.52 -3.69
C ALA A 157 -8.20 -6.41 -3.42
N CYS A 158 -7.97 -7.60 -2.88
CA CYS A 158 -9.06 -8.54 -2.67
C CYS A 158 -9.95 -8.19 -1.48
N TRP A 159 -9.56 -7.21 -0.67
CA TRP A 159 -10.40 -6.62 0.37
C TRP A 159 -10.30 -5.11 0.29
N TYR A 160 -11.46 -4.42 0.40
CA TYR A 160 -11.52 -2.97 0.46
C TYR A 160 -11.76 -2.53 1.91
N TYR A 161 -11.21 -1.40 2.29
CA TYR A 161 -11.37 -0.82 3.63
C TYR A 161 -12.22 0.43 3.50
N VAL A 162 -13.42 0.40 4.06
CA VAL A 162 -14.39 1.47 3.84
C VAL A 162 -14.94 1.97 5.17
N LYS A 163 -15.48 3.18 5.15
CA LYS A 163 -16.10 3.74 6.32
C LYS A 163 -17.39 2.97 6.62
N SER A 164 -17.62 2.70 7.90
CA SER A 164 -18.82 1.98 8.30
C SER A 164 -20.05 2.83 8.00
N ALA A 165 -21.12 2.15 7.55
CA ALA A 165 -22.39 2.82 7.31
C ALA A 165 -23.11 3.15 8.62
N THR A 166 -22.68 2.60 9.75
CA THR A 166 -23.33 2.87 11.01
C THR A 166 -22.84 4.18 11.61
N ALA A 167 -23.58 4.69 12.59
CA ALA A 167 -23.31 5.99 13.18
C ALA A 167 -22.08 6.00 14.08
N ASP A 168 -21.51 4.85 14.38
CA ASP A 168 -20.35 4.77 15.29
C ASP A 168 -19.05 5.27 14.66
N GLY A 169 -19.05 5.51 13.36
CA GLY A 169 -17.87 6.06 12.70
C GLY A 169 -16.75 5.06 12.47
N GLY A 170 -17.01 3.77 12.62
CA GLY A 170 -16.00 2.75 12.44
C GLY A 170 -15.71 2.47 10.98
N ALA A 171 -14.99 1.39 10.74
CA ALA A 171 -14.62 0.97 9.39
C ALA A 171 -14.97 -0.49 9.20
N ASN A 172 -15.15 -0.86 7.94
CA ASN A 172 -15.48 -2.24 7.55
C ASN A 172 -14.56 -2.70 6.44
N TRP A 173 -14.35 -4.01 6.41
CA TRP A 173 -13.70 -4.67 5.28
C TRP A 173 -14.76 -5.25 4.37
N ILE A 174 -14.66 -4.96 3.07
CA ILE A 174 -15.60 -5.45 2.06
C ILE A 174 -14.84 -6.34 1.10
N LYS A 175 -15.29 -7.57 0.91
CA LYS A 175 -14.64 -8.48 -0.02
C LYS A 175 -14.81 -7.98 -1.45
N ASN A 176 -13.76 -8.09 -2.23
CA ASN A 176 -13.79 -7.69 -3.64
C ASN A 176 -14.28 -8.89 -4.47
N GLU A 177 -15.49 -8.76 -4.99
CA GLU A 177 -16.14 -9.85 -5.72
C GLU A 177 -15.57 -10.06 -7.13
N LYS A 178 -14.63 -9.23 -7.56
CA LYS A 178 -13.99 -9.42 -8.86
C LYS A 178 -12.97 -10.56 -8.86
N TYR A 179 -12.56 -11.01 -7.68
CA TYR A 179 -11.72 -12.20 -7.57
C TYR A 179 -12.60 -13.44 -7.50
N ALA A 180 -12.13 -14.56 -8.10
CA ALA A 180 -12.92 -15.77 -8.11
C ALA A 180 -12.99 -16.42 -6.72
N SER A 181 -11.91 -16.34 -5.95
CA SER A 181 -11.93 -16.83 -4.58
C SER A 181 -10.98 -16.02 -3.72
N VAL A 182 -11.44 -15.70 -2.51
CA VAL A 182 -10.69 -14.89 -1.55
C VAL A 182 -10.85 -15.52 -0.18
N PRO A 183 -9.75 -15.84 0.51
CA PRO A 183 -9.89 -16.36 1.88
C PRO A 183 -10.25 -15.24 2.84
N LYS A 184 -10.67 -15.63 4.03
CA LYS A 184 -10.95 -14.69 5.09
C LYS A 184 -9.69 -13.88 5.40
N LEU A 185 -9.86 -12.57 5.58
CA LEU A 185 -8.76 -11.69 5.94
C LEU A 185 -8.24 -12.05 7.34
N ARG A 186 -6.93 -12.27 7.44
CA ARG A 186 -6.31 -12.51 8.74
C ARG A 186 -5.42 -11.34 9.09
N PHE A 187 -4.98 -11.25 10.34
CA PHE A 187 -4.23 -10.11 10.83
C PHE A 187 -2.93 -10.57 11.48
N GLU A 188 -1.86 -9.79 11.24
CA GLU A 188 -0.56 -10.03 11.85
C GLU A 188 -0.06 -8.74 12.47
N GLU A 189 0.94 -8.84 13.35
CA GLU A 189 1.52 -7.71 14.05
C GLU A 189 2.77 -7.22 13.31
N PRO A 190 3.06 -5.91 13.37
CA PRO A 190 4.31 -5.41 12.82
C PRO A 190 5.49 -5.76 13.73
N SER A 191 6.70 -5.63 13.17
CA SER A 191 7.93 -5.71 13.96
C SER A 191 8.24 -4.37 14.59
N LYS A 192 8.97 -4.38 15.71
CA LYS A 192 9.35 -3.14 16.39
C LYS A 192 10.75 -2.68 15.99
N SER A 193 11.46 -3.45 15.20
CA SER A 193 12.80 -3.09 14.76
C SER A 193 13.03 -3.60 13.33
N ILE A 194 13.94 -2.93 12.66
CA ILE A 194 14.36 -3.37 11.33
C ILE A 194 15.27 -4.60 11.49
N PRO A 195 15.20 -5.57 10.57
CA PRO A 195 16.13 -6.70 10.64
C PRO A 195 17.58 -6.23 10.61
N GLU A 196 18.45 -6.94 11.36
CA GLU A 196 19.86 -6.56 11.43
C GLU A 196 20.53 -6.59 10.05
N ASN A 197 20.16 -7.58 9.24
CA ASN A 197 20.75 -7.73 7.92
C ASN A 197 19.62 -7.67 6.89
N ILE A 198 19.73 -6.71 5.97
CA ILE A 198 18.70 -6.52 4.96
C ILE A 198 19.19 -6.93 3.57
N ASP A 199 20.26 -7.73 3.50
CA ASP A 199 20.77 -8.21 2.20
C ASP A 199 19.75 -9.05 1.45
N PHE A 200 18.77 -9.65 2.15
CA PHE A 200 17.74 -10.42 1.47
C PHE A 200 16.90 -9.57 0.51
N LEU A 201 16.89 -8.26 0.69
CA LEU A 201 16.17 -7.38 -0.24
C LEU A 201 16.79 -7.37 -1.64
N LYS A 202 18.06 -7.76 -1.76
CA LYS A 202 18.76 -7.74 -3.05
C LYS A 202 18.46 -8.96 -3.92
N ILE A 203 17.81 -9.97 -3.35
CA ILE A 203 17.58 -11.24 -4.05
C ILE A 203 16.24 -11.14 -4.78
N GLY A 204 16.33 -11.25 -6.11
CA GLY A 204 15.12 -11.07 -6.92
C GLY A 204 14.72 -12.25 -7.80
#